data_a85d71d03f980bfe90a7aa7b5cd6abe3
#
_entry.id   a85d71d03f980bfe90a7aa7b5cd6abe3
#
_cell.length_a   1.000
_cell.length_b   1.000
_cell.length_c   1.000
_cell.angle_alpha   90.00
_cell.angle_beta   90.00
_cell.angle_gamma   90.00
#
_symmetry.space_group_name_H-M   'P 1'
#
loop_
_entity.id
_entity.type
_entity.pdbx_description
1 polymer ?
#
loop_
_entity_poly.entity_id
_entity_poly.type
_entity_poly.pdbx_seq_one_letter_code
_entity_poly.pdbx_strand_id
1 'polypeptide(L)'
;MEHRSLATMKDIFSLNGKVALVTGGSRGIGAMIVQGFLEHGCSRVYITARKGAQCDAAAKELSMYGECISIPGDVSTQEGITSLVAEITKRESKLDILVNNAGAAWGAEFDEFPESGWDKTVDLNMKTPFFLTQALAPLLRAASSKDRLAKVINIASIDGVSVNAMETYPYAASKAGLIHMTKRMALRLIKDNIGVTAIAPGAFASEMNKVARDHGEAISAAIPAGRIGTPEDMAGAAIYLASRAGDYVVGSTVIVDGGVTYAR
;
A
#
# COMPACT_ATOMS: atom_id res chain seq x y z
N MET A 1 6.39 -26.64 25.56
CA MET A 1 6.05 -25.22 25.41
C MET A 1 7.32 -24.44 25.68
N GLU A 2 8.06 -24.10 24.62
CA GLU A 2 9.23 -23.25 24.78
C GLU A 2 8.77 -21.81 25.11
N HIS A 3 9.35 -21.25 26.15
CA HIS A 3 9.09 -19.91 26.61
C HIS A 3 9.37 -18.92 25.44
N ARG A 4 8.32 -18.40 24.79
CA ARG A 4 8.45 -17.15 24.04
C ARG A 4 9.10 -16.14 24.98
N SER A 5 10.29 -15.67 24.62
CA SER A 5 10.84 -14.44 25.21
C SER A 5 9.71 -13.41 25.20
N LEU A 6 9.31 -12.93 26.37
CA LEU A 6 8.31 -11.87 26.51
C LEU A 6 8.86 -10.61 25.87
N ALA A 7 8.74 -10.52 24.54
CA ALA A 7 8.96 -9.27 23.84
C ALA A 7 8.03 -8.24 24.47
N THR A 8 8.59 -7.17 24.99
CA THR A 8 7.83 -6.17 25.72
C THR A 8 6.75 -5.58 24.84
N MET A 9 5.56 -5.29 25.38
CA MET A 9 4.46 -4.65 24.65
C MET A 9 4.86 -3.27 24.12
N LYS A 10 5.96 -2.67 24.61
CA LYS A 10 6.49 -1.39 24.15
C LYS A 10 6.90 -1.37 22.68
N ASP A 11 7.31 -2.53 22.13
CA ASP A 11 7.90 -2.59 20.78
C ASP A 11 6.98 -3.24 19.74
N ILE A 12 5.69 -3.47 20.06
CA ILE A 12 4.79 -4.17 19.14
C ILE A 12 4.55 -3.44 17.82
N PHE A 13 4.68 -2.10 17.81
CA PHE A 13 4.57 -1.26 16.61
C PHE A 13 5.91 -0.97 15.93
N SER A 14 7.02 -1.43 16.49
CA SER A 14 8.35 -1.20 15.94
C SER A 14 8.54 -1.89 14.59
N LEU A 15 9.15 -1.17 13.65
CA LEU A 15 9.62 -1.69 12.37
C LEU A 15 11.13 -1.83 12.31
N ASN A 16 11.82 -1.79 13.46
CA ASN A 16 13.27 -1.82 13.55
C ASN A 16 13.89 -2.97 12.76
N GLY A 17 14.84 -2.60 11.89
CA GLY A 17 15.60 -3.53 11.07
C GLY A 17 14.83 -4.18 9.92
N LYS A 18 13.59 -3.76 9.65
CA LYS A 18 12.80 -4.24 8.51
C LYS A 18 13.20 -3.53 7.22
N VAL A 19 13.14 -4.26 6.11
CA VAL A 19 13.28 -3.75 4.75
C VAL A 19 11.91 -3.74 4.10
N ALA A 20 11.53 -2.61 3.51
CA ALA A 20 10.25 -2.42 2.86
C ALA A 20 10.37 -1.99 1.39
N LEU A 21 9.39 -2.38 0.57
CA LEU A 21 9.17 -1.86 -0.78
C LEU A 21 7.77 -1.23 -0.84
N VAL A 22 7.70 0.02 -1.30
CA VAL A 22 6.43 0.75 -1.51
C VAL A 22 6.32 1.15 -2.97
N THR A 23 5.37 0.56 -3.70
CA THR A 23 5.09 0.98 -5.08
C THR A 23 4.30 2.30 -5.08
N GLY A 24 4.64 3.21 -6.00
CA GLY A 24 4.06 4.56 -5.99
C GLY A 24 4.45 5.37 -4.75
N GLY A 25 5.61 5.08 -4.13
CA GLY A 25 6.08 5.69 -2.89
C GLY A 25 6.56 7.13 -3.00
N SER A 26 6.60 7.70 -4.20
CA SER A 26 7.17 9.03 -4.44
C SER A 26 6.24 10.21 -4.11
N ARG A 27 4.96 9.97 -3.81
CA ARG A 27 3.97 11.03 -3.50
C ARG A 27 2.70 10.47 -2.86
N GLY A 28 1.86 11.38 -2.33
CA GLY A 28 0.55 11.05 -1.77
C GLY A 28 0.61 9.96 -0.69
N ILE A 29 -0.36 9.06 -0.69
CA ILE A 29 -0.48 7.97 0.29
C ILE A 29 0.81 7.14 0.38
N GLY A 30 1.45 6.84 -0.76
CA GLY A 30 2.70 6.09 -0.76
C GLY A 30 3.82 6.80 0.00
N ALA A 31 4.00 8.10 -0.19
CA ALA A 31 5.02 8.89 0.52
C ALA A 31 4.71 8.99 2.02
N MET A 32 3.43 9.14 2.41
CA MET A 32 3.00 9.14 3.81
C MET A 32 3.38 7.83 4.51
N ILE A 33 3.18 6.70 3.84
CA ILE A 33 3.54 5.36 4.35
C ILE A 33 5.07 5.23 4.47
N VAL A 34 5.82 5.69 3.45
CA VAL A 34 7.29 5.62 3.45
C VAL A 34 7.87 6.42 4.62
N GLN A 35 7.41 7.66 4.81
CA GLN A 35 7.84 8.50 5.93
C GLN A 35 7.56 7.77 7.26
N GLY A 36 6.33 7.31 7.47
CA GLY A 36 5.97 6.61 8.70
C GLY A 36 6.81 5.35 8.95
N PHE A 37 7.15 4.59 7.92
CA PHE A 37 7.99 3.40 8.06
C PHE A 37 9.43 3.74 8.46
N LEU A 38 10.01 4.79 7.86
CA LEU A 38 11.35 5.25 8.20
C LEU A 38 11.42 5.76 9.63
N GLU A 39 10.48 6.62 10.05
CA GLU A 39 10.39 7.16 11.40
C GLU A 39 10.16 6.08 12.47
N HIS A 40 9.57 4.92 12.09
CA HIS A 40 9.34 3.79 13.01
C HIS A 40 10.41 2.70 12.92
N GLY A 41 11.56 3.02 12.30
CA GLY A 41 12.78 2.21 12.39
C GLY A 41 12.98 1.20 11.26
N CYS A 42 12.25 1.28 10.15
CA CYS A 42 12.65 0.54 8.96
C CYS A 42 14.10 0.88 8.63
N SER A 43 14.94 -0.15 8.50
CA SER A 43 16.34 0.04 8.14
C SER A 43 16.51 0.60 6.73
N ARG A 44 15.55 0.27 5.86
CA ARG A 44 15.56 0.70 4.46
C ARG A 44 14.17 0.61 3.86
N VAL A 45 13.79 1.64 3.09
CA VAL A 45 12.57 1.64 2.30
C VAL A 45 12.90 1.90 0.84
N TYR A 46 12.55 0.96 -0.02
CA TYR A 46 12.61 1.12 -1.46
C TYR A 46 11.33 1.74 -1.97
N ILE A 47 11.43 2.71 -2.89
CA ILE A 47 10.28 3.27 -3.59
C ILE A 47 10.42 3.08 -5.09
N THR A 48 9.31 2.85 -5.79
CA THR A 48 9.28 2.80 -7.25
C THR A 48 8.17 3.69 -7.79
N ALA A 49 8.46 4.37 -8.89
CA ALA A 49 7.52 5.17 -9.67
C ALA A 49 8.01 5.31 -11.11
N ARG A 50 7.10 5.57 -12.07
CA ARG A 50 7.42 5.64 -13.50
C ARG A 50 8.31 6.82 -13.88
N LYS A 51 8.13 7.96 -13.21
CA LYS A 51 8.89 9.20 -13.50
C LYS A 51 10.17 9.19 -12.68
N GLY A 52 11.29 8.77 -13.28
CA GLY A 52 12.58 8.57 -12.62
C GLY A 52 13.02 9.79 -11.80
N ALA A 53 13.13 10.96 -12.42
CA ALA A 53 13.57 12.18 -11.73
C ALA A 53 12.69 12.55 -10.52
N GLN A 54 11.37 12.32 -10.60
CA GLN A 54 10.47 12.55 -9.46
C GLN A 54 10.64 11.49 -8.37
N CYS A 55 10.91 10.24 -8.75
CA CYS A 55 11.17 9.17 -7.81
C CYS A 55 12.47 9.41 -7.05
N ASP A 56 13.52 9.81 -7.75
CA ASP A 56 14.83 10.12 -7.17
C ASP A 56 14.77 11.33 -6.23
N ALA A 57 14.08 12.40 -6.63
CA ALA A 57 13.87 13.58 -5.79
C ALA A 57 13.11 13.23 -4.51
N ALA A 58 12.03 12.43 -4.61
CA ALA A 58 11.26 12.00 -3.45
C ALA A 58 12.08 11.11 -2.51
N ALA A 59 12.89 10.18 -3.05
CA ALA A 59 13.78 9.36 -2.21
C ALA A 59 14.79 10.22 -1.45
N LYS A 60 15.37 11.23 -2.12
CA LYS A 60 16.29 12.17 -1.48
C LYS A 60 15.62 12.96 -0.36
N GLU A 61 14.40 13.45 -0.58
CA GLU A 61 13.62 14.18 0.43
C GLU A 61 13.28 13.27 1.63
N LEU A 62 12.73 12.07 1.36
CA LEU A 62 12.36 11.11 2.39
C LEU A 62 13.56 10.56 3.17
N SER A 63 14.77 10.67 2.61
CA SER A 63 16.01 10.23 3.29
C SER A 63 16.37 11.06 4.51
N MET A 64 15.68 12.17 4.76
CA MET A 64 15.79 12.88 6.05
C MET A 64 15.24 12.08 7.25
N TYR A 65 14.36 11.10 6.99
CA TYR A 65 13.75 10.25 8.02
C TYR A 65 14.44 8.89 8.17
N GLY A 66 15.29 8.47 7.23
CA GLY A 66 15.98 7.19 7.21
C GLY A 66 16.43 6.82 5.80
N GLU A 67 16.92 5.59 5.57
CA GLU A 67 17.43 5.17 4.26
C GLU A 67 16.28 4.90 3.27
N CYS A 68 16.04 5.84 2.35
CA CYS A 68 15.08 5.73 1.27
C CYS A 68 15.78 5.60 -0.08
N ILE A 69 15.49 4.55 -0.84
CA ILE A 69 16.14 4.24 -2.12
C ILE A 69 15.12 4.23 -3.25
N SER A 70 15.39 5.00 -4.30
CA SER A 70 14.62 5.02 -5.53
C SER A 70 15.02 3.88 -6.45
N ILE A 71 14.03 3.17 -7.00
CA ILE A 71 14.18 2.24 -8.13
C ILE A 71 13.08 2.59 -9.14
N PRO A 72 13.33 3.54 -10.06
CA PRO A 72 12.34 3.94 -11.05
C PRO A 72 11.94 2.76 -11.96
N GLY A 73 10.63 2.62 -12.22
CA GLY A 73 10.11 1.59 -13.10
C GLY A 73 8.59 1.64 -13.25
N ASP A 74 8.09 1.00 -14.29
CA ASP A 74 6.64 0.88 -14.55
C ASP A 74 6.15 -0.51 -14.16
N VAL A 75 5.60 -0.63 -12.97
CA VAL A 75 5.05 -1.89 -12.45
C VAL A 75 3.70 -2.29 -13.08
N SER A 76 3.16 -1.51 -14.00
CA SER A 76 1.98 -1.90 -14.77
C SER A 76 2.30 -2.94 -15.86
N THR A 77 3.58 -3.15 -16.16
CA THR A 77 4.03 -4.13 -17.16
C THR A 77 4.80 -5.28 -16.50
N GLN A 78 4.79 -6.45 -17.14
CA GLN A 78 5.53 -7.62 -16.66
C GLN A 78 7.06 -7.39 -16.68
N GLU A 79 7.55 -6.67 -17.69
CA GLU A 79 8.95 -6.29 -17.84
C GLU A 79 9.39 -5.37 -16.69
N GLY A 80 8.55 -4.40 -16.33
CA GLY A 80 8.81 -3.50 -15.21
C GLY A 80 8.81 -4.22 -13.86
N ILE A 81 7.89 -5.17 -13.65
CA ILE A 81 7.90 -6.03 -12.47
C ILE A 81 9.19 -6.85 -12.41
N THR A 82 9.56 -7.51 -13.52
CA THR A 82 10.77 -8.33 -13.60
C THR A 82 12.03 -7.51 -13.28
N SER A 83 12.15 -6.32 -13.87
CA SER A 83 13.28 -5.41 -13.63
C SER A 83 13.35 -4.94 -12.18
N LEU A 84 12.23 -4.55 -11.58
CA LEU A 84 12.16 -4.14 -10.17
C LEU A 84 12.57 -5.28 -9.24
N VAL A 85 12.04 -6.48 -9.46
CA VAL A 85 12.36 -7.67 -8.66
C VAL A 85 13.84 -8.03 -8.77
N ALA A 86 14.43 -7.95 -9.97
CA ALA A 86 15.87 -8.19 -10.17
C ALA A 86 16.73 -7.20 -9.38
N GLU A 87 16.39 -5.91 -9.41
CA GLU A 87 17.12 -4.88 -8.65
C GLU A 87 16.96 -5.06 -7.13
N ILE A 88 15.80 -5.43 -6.62
CA ILE A 88 15.62 -5.73 -5.20
C ILE A 88 16.43 -6.97 -4.81
N THR A 89 16.34 -8.06 -5.58
CA THR A 89 17.05 -9.33 -5.30
C THR A 89 18.57 -9.18 -5.34
N LYS A 90 19.07 -8.26 -6.16
CA LYS A 90 20.51 -7.93 -6.21
C LYS A 90 20.99 -7.22 -4.94
N ARG A 91 20.12 -6.46 -4.27
CA ARG A 91 20.45 -5.62 -3.11
C ARG A 91 20.10 -6.30 -1.79
N GLU A 92 19.07 -7.14 -1.78
CA GLU A 92 18.49 -7.70 -0.56
C GLU A 92 18.34 -9.22 -0.66
N SER A 93 18.71 -9.91 0.39
CA SER A 93 18.47 -11.36 0.54
C SER A 93 17.07 -11.68 1.07
N LYS A 94 16.35 -10.68 1.59
CA LYS A 94 15.00 -10.79 2.16
C LYS A 94 14.24 -9.48 2.03
N LEU A 95 12.91 -9.56 2.02
CA LEU A 95 12.00 -8.41 2.05
C LEU A 95 10.96 -8.63 3.15
N ASP A 96 10.91 -7.74 4.14
CA ASP A 96 9.99 -7.87 5.26
C ASP A 96 8.58 -7.33 4.96
N ILE A 97 8.49 -6.26 4.17
CA ILE A 97 7.23 -5.56 3.90
C ILE A 97 7.13 -5.20 2.41
N LEU A 98 6.01 -5.56 1.80
CA LEU A 98 5.61 -5.08 0.47
C LEU A 98 4.33 -4.26 0.61
N VAL A 99 4.32 -3.02 0.12
CA VAL A 99 3.14 -2.19 -0.01
C VAL A 99 2.79 -1.99 -1.48
N ASN A 100 1.72 -2.62 -1.93
CA ASN A 100 1.15 -2.43 -3.26
C ASN A 100 0.25 -1.18 -3.24
N ASN A 101 0.88 -0.01 -3.45
CA ASN A 101 0.19 1.29 -3.42
C ASN A 101 0.07 1.92 -4.82
N ALA A 102 0.92 1.60 -5.79
CA ALA A 102 0.78 2.12 -7.14
C ALA A 102 -0.62 1.88 -7.68
N GLY A 103 -1.25 2.91 -8.21
CA GLY A 103 -2.61 2.84 -8.71
C GLY A 103 -2.91 3.93 -9.74
N ALA A 104 -4.01 3.75 -10.46
CA ALA A 104 -4.56 4.70 -11.42
C ALA A 104 -6.08 4.76 -11.25
N ALA A 105 -6.65 5.90 -11.61
CA ALA A 105 -8.08 6.08 -11.79
C ALA A 105 -8.33 6.63 -13.19
N TRP A 106 -9.47 6.25 -13.77
CA TRP A 106 -9.97 6.79 -15.02
C TRP A 106 -11.47 7.01 -14.87
N GLY A 107 -11.94 8.20 -15.22
CA GLY A 107 -13.34 8.56 -15.24
C GLY A 107 -13.75 8.97 -16.66
N ALA A 108 -14.88 8.49 -17.11
CA ALA A 108 -15.55 8.89 -18.34
C ALA A 108 -17.04 8.55 -18.19
N GLU A 109 -17.89 9.20 -18.99
CA GLU A 109 -19.31 8.90 -19.04
C GLU A 109 -19.55 7.45 -19.47
N PHE A 110 -20.62 6.84 -18.96
CA PHE A 110 -20.92 5.43 -19.16
C PHE A 110 -20.92 5.02 -20.63
N ASP A 111 -21.61 5.79 -21.47
CA ASP A 111 -21.78 5.46 -22.91
C ASP A 111 -20.51 5.67 -23.75
N GLU A 112 -19.50 6.38 -23.20
CA GLU A 112 -18.25 6.72 -23.92
C GLU A 112 -17.00 6.20 -23.21
N PHE A 113 -17.16 5.23 -22.30
CA PHE A 113 -16.05 4.76 -21.49
C PHE A 113 -15.02 3.98 -22.34
N PRO A 114 -13.74 4.45 -22.47
CA PRO A 114 -12.77 3.82 -23.35
C PRO A 114 -12.14 2.56 -22.71
N GLU A 115 -12.02 1.50 -23.53
CA GLU A 115 -11.37 0.24 -23.12
C GLU A 115 -9.94 0.47 -22.59
N SER A 116 -9.18 1.37 -23.20
CA SER A 116 -7.82 1.72 -22.76
C SER A 116 -7.76 2.29 -21.34
N GLY A 117 -8.79 3.05 -20.92
CA GLY A 117 -8.93 3.54 -19.55
C GLY A 117 -9.27 2.43 -18.57
N TRP A 118 -10.07 1.46 -19.03
CA TRP A 118 -10.40 0.27 -18.28
C TRP A 118 -9.16 -0.58 -18.01
N ASP A 119 -8.46 -1.01 -19.05
CA ASP A 119 -7.29 -1.88 -18.98
C ASP A 119 -6.19 -1.27 -18.12
N LYS A 120 -5.84 0.01 -18.38
CA LYS A 120 -4.85 0.74 -17.59
C LYS A 120 -5.15 0.75 -16.10
N THR A 121 -6.43 0.88 -15.75
CA THR A 121 -6.85 0.95 -14.34
C THR A 121 -6.82 -0.44 -13.70
N VAL A 122 -7.38 -1.45 -14.35
CA VAL A 122 -7.47 -2.81 -13.84
C VAL A 122 -6.08 -3.46 -13.76
N ASP A 123 -5.25 -3.29 -14.79
CA ASP A 123 -3.90 -3.86 -14.81
C ASP A 123 -3.05 -3.33 -13.66
N LEU A 124 -3.05 -2.02 -13.44
CA LEU A 124 -2.23 -1.44 -12.37
C LEU A 124 -2.81 -1.69 -10.97
N ASN A 125 -4.14 -1.60 -10.80
CA ASN A 125 -4.75 -1.64 -9.47
C ASN A 125 -4.96 -3.07 -8.94
N MET A 126 -5.12 -4.06 -9.82
CA MET A 126 -5.49 -5.41 -9.42
C MET A 126 -4.47 -6.46 -9.89
N LYS A 127 -4.11 -6.46 -11.17
CA LYS A 127 -3.17 -7.45 -11.74
C LYS A 127 -1.76 -7.27 -11.19
N THR A 128 -1.24 -6.04 -11.18
CA THR A 128 0.10 -5.72 -10.63
C THR A 128 0.30 -6.19 -9.19
N PRO A 129 -0.58 -5.91 -8.20
CA PRO A 129 -0.43 -6.41 -6.85
C PRO A 129 -0.26 -7.94 -6.75
N PHE A 130 -0.97 -8.69 -7.58
CA PHE A 130 -0.84 -10.14 -7.60
C PHE A 130 0.53 -10.58 -8.13
N PHE A 131 0.91 -10.14 -9.33
CA PHE A 131 2.14 -10.62 -9.98
C PHE A 131 3.40 -10.10 -9.29
N LEU A 132 3.39 -8.87 -8.75
CA LEU A 132 4.50 -8.35 -7.98
C LEU A 132 4.68 -9.13 -6.67
N THR A 133 3.58 -9.42 -5.95
CA THR A 133 3.64 -10.25 -4.74
C THR A 133 4.15 -11.66 -5.07
N GLN A 134 3.67 -12.26 -6.18
CA GLN A 134 4.14 -13.58 -6.63
C GLN A 134 5.64 -13.58 -6.91
N ALA A 135 6.14 -12.58 -7.64
CA ALA A 135 7.55 -12.49 -8.01
C ALA A 135 8.46 -12.20 -6.79
N LEU A 136 7.97 -11.45 -5.78
CA LEU A 136 8.70 -11.18 -4.54
C LEU A 136 8.48 -12.22 -3.44
N ALA A 137 7.62 -13.23 -3.66
CA ALA A 137 7.34 -14.24 -2.65
C ALA A 137 8.58 -14.98 -2.13
N PRO A 138 9.63 -15.28 -2.91
CA PRO A 138 10.86 -15.86 -2.39
C PRO A 138 11.54 -14.98 -1.33
N LEU A 139 11.65 -13.67 -1.56
CA LEU A 139 12.25 -12.73 -0.60
C LEU A 139 11.38 -12.53 0.65
N LEU A 140 10.04 -12.52 0.49
CA LEU A 140 9.10 -12.47 1.61
C LEU A 140 9.21 -13.73 2.48
N ARG A 141 9.32 -14.92 1.89
CA ARG A 141 9.55 -16.17 2.63
C ARG A 141 10.89 -16.15 3.36
N ALA A 142 11.93 -15.61 2.75
CA ALA A 142 13.25 -15.49 3.38
C ALA A 142 13.24 -14.56 4.61
N ALA A 143 12.32 -13.59 4.67
CA ALA A 143 12.15 -12.69 5.80
C ALA A 143 11.25 -13.27 6.92
N SER A 144 10.49 -14.31 6.64
CA SER A 144 9.42 -14.80 7.50
C SER A 144 9.81 -16.02 8.34
N SER A 145 9.14 -16.19 9.48
CA SER A 145 9.19 -17.37 10.31
C SER A 145 7.87 -17.52 11.08
N LYS A 146 7.70 -18.59 11.85
CA LYS A 146 6.52 -18.79 12.73
C LYS A 146 6.30 -17.64 13.72
N ASP A 147 7.38 -16.99 14.15
CA ASP A 147 7.34 -15.93 15.14
C ASP A 147 7.46 -14.52 14.54
N ARG A 148 7.62 -14.44 13.23
CA ARG A 148 7.81 -13.18 12.51
C ARG A 148 7.20 -13.28 11.11
N LEU A 149 6.05 -12.65 10.91
CA LEU A 149 5.43 -12.61 9.59
C LEU A 149 6.13 -11.57 8.69
N ALA A 150 6.36 -11.94 7.43
CA ALA A 150 6.49 -10.94 6.38
C ALA A 150 5.09 -10.37 6.05
N LYS A 151 5.02 -9.15 5.56
CA LYS A 151 3.76 -8.41 5.38
C LYS A 151 3.57 -7.95 3.95
N VAL A 152 2.37 -8.16 3.43
CA VAL A 152 1.90 -7.57 2.18
C VAL A 152 0.68 -6.72 2.49
N ILE A 153 0.76 -5.43 2.15
CA ILE A 153 -0.32 -4.46 2.36
C ILE A 153 -0.77 -3.95 1.00
N ASN A 154 -2.01 -4.20 0.64
CA ASN A 154 -2.62 -3.73 -0.59
C ASN A 154 -3.40 -2.44 -0.32
N ILE A 155 -3.11 -1.37 -1.05
CA ILE A 155 -3.86 -0.11 -0.93
C ILE A 155 -5.08 -0.19 -1.86
N ALA A 156 -6.23 -0.46 -1.24
CA ALA A 156 -7.53 -0.49 -1.89
C ALA A 156 -8.14 0.93 -1.98
N SER A 157 -9.42 1.08 -1.70
CA SER A 157 -10.18 2.33 -1.57
C SER A 157 -11.51 2.04 -0.91
N ILE A 158 -12.15 3.04 -0.29
CA ILE A 158 -13.56 2.97 0.09
C ILE A 158 -14.47 2.74 -1.13
N ASP A 159 -14.05 3.14 -2.34
CA ASP A 159 -14.78 2.86 -3.59
C ASP A 159 -14.83 1.37 -3.96
N GLY A 160 -14.00 0.55 -3.32
CA GLY A 160 -14.12 -0.91 -3.39
C GLY A 160 -15.07 -1.50 -2.34
N VAL A 161 -15.60 -0.70 -1.42
CA VAL A 161 -16.49 -1.10 -0.32
C VAL A 161 -17.87 -0.51 -0.49
N SER A 162 -17.96 0.78 -0.85
CA SER A 162 -19.18 1.53 -1.06
C SER A 162 -19.21 2.17 -2.44
N VAL A 163 -20.39 2.60 -2.87
CA VAL A 163 -20.59 3.25 -4.17
C VAL A 163 -20.61 4.75 -3.99
N ASN A 164 -19.90 5.48 -4.85
CA ASN A 164 -20.00 6.92 -5.00
C ASN A 164 -20.65 7.30 -6.34
N ALA A 165 -20.93 8.58 -6.55
CA ALA A 165 -21.56 9.07 -7.76
C ALA A 165 -20.58 9.32 -8.93
N MET A 166 -19.29 9.06 -8.76
CA MET A 166 -18.30 9.30 -9.82
C MET A 166 -18.27 8.15 -10.83
N GLU A 167 -18.19 8.49 -12.10
CA GLU A 167 -18.14 7.51 -13.19
C GLU A 167 -16.72 6.93 -13.37
N THR A 168 -16.24 6.28 -12.34
CA THR A 168 -14.92 5.64 -12.26
C THR A 168 -15.05 4.11 -12.18
N TYR A 169 -15.82 3.53 -13.08
CA TYR A 169 -16.23 2.10 -13.08
C TYR A 169 -15.07 1.13 -12.88
N PRO A 170 -13.98 1.14 -13.69
CA PRO A 170 -12.88 0.21 -13.53
C PRO A 170 -12.10 0.43 -12.22
N TYR A 171 -12.10 1.67 -11.69
CA TYR A 171 -11.46 1.96 -10.41
C TYR A 171 -12.21 1.26 -9.27
N ALA A 172 -13.49 1.46 -9.14
CA ALA A 172 -14.31 0.83 -8.12
C ALA A 172 -14.25 -0.71 -8.24
N ALA A 173 -14.42 -1.25 -9.45
CA ALA A 173 -14.35 -2.68 -9.71
C ALA A 173 -12.96 -3.26 -9.34
N SER A 174 -11.87 -2.59 -9.73
CA SER A 174 -10.50 -3.05 -9.43
C SER A 174 -10.20 -3.01 -7.93
N LYS A 175 -10.69 -2.00 -7.20
CA LYS A 175 -10.49 -1.88 -5.75
C LYS A 175 -11.33 -2.89 -4.97
N ALA A 176 -12.55 -3.19 -5.40
CA ALA A 176 -13.37 -4.29 -4.87
C ALA A 176 -12.71 -5.66 -5.14
N GLY A 177 -12.23 -5.87 -6.37
CA GLY A 177 -11.48 -7.06 -6.75
C GLY A 177 -10.20 -7.24 -5.94
N LEU A 178 -9.46 -6.15 -5.67
CA LEU A 178 -8.25 -6.19 -4.84
C LEU A 178 -8.56 -6.56 -3.38
N ILE A 179 -9.65 -6.04 -2.81
CA ILE A 179 -10.12 -6.42 -1.47
C ILE A 179 -10.42 -7.92 -1.42
N HIS A 180 -11.14 -8.46 -2.40
CA HIS A 180 -11.43 -9.89 -2.44
C HIS A 180 -10.18 -10.73 -2.67
N MET A 181 -9.32 -10.32 -3.59
CA MET A 181 -8.05 -10.99 -3.89
C MET A 181 -7.11 -11.01 -2.67
N THR A 182 -7.11 -9.94 -1.87
CA THR A 182 -6.37 -9.88 -0.59
C THR A 182 -6.75 -11.04 0.32
N LYS A 183 -8.05 -11.34 0.48
CA LYS A 183 -8.54 -12.47 1.29
C LYS A 183 -8.03 -13.82 0.75
N ARG A 184 -8.07 -13.99 -0.58
CA ARG A 184 -7.63 -15.23 -1.23
C ARG A 184 -6.12 -15.42 -1.12
N MET A 185 -5.34 -14.35 -1.31
CA MET A 185 -3.89 -14.36 -1.14
C MET A 185 -3.51 -14.65 0.32
N ALA A 186 -4.19 -14.03 1.27
CA ALA A 186 -3.97 -14.23 2.70
C ALA A 186 -4.14 -15.69 3.10
N LEU A 187 -5.25 -16.33 2.68
CA LEU A 187 -5.52 -17.74 2.96
C LEU A 187 -4.40 -18.67 2.43
N ARG A 188 -3.78 -18.32 1.30
CA ARG A 188 -2.69 -19.10 0.73
C ARG A 188 -1.34 -18.81 1.39
N LEU A 189 -1.02 -17.52 1.55
CA LEU A 189 0.33 -17.07 1.89
C LEU A 189 0.61 -17.13 3.40
N ILE A 190 -0.41 -17.15 4.25
CA ILE A 190 -0.22 -17.35 5.69
C ILE A 190 0.45 -18.70 6.02
N LYS A 191 0.30 -19.71 5.17
CA LYS A 191 0.99 -21.00 5.28
C LYS A 191 2.51 -20.87 5.10
N ASP A 192 2.93 -19.79 4.44
CA ASP A 192 4.33 -19.42 4.22
C ASP A 192 4.80 -18.35 5.24
N ASN A 193 4.03 -18.09 6.31
CA ASN A 193 4.23 -17.02 7.30
C ASN A 193 4.23 -15.62 6.68
N ILE A 194 3.43 -15.38 5.63
CA ILE A 194 3.25 -14.09 4.99
C ILE A 194 1.81 -13.63 5.27
N GLY A 195 1.68 -12.55 6.05
CA GLY A 195 0.39 -11.89 6.31
C GLY A 195 0.03 -10.95 5.16
N VAL A 196 -1.17 -11.10 4.59
CA VAL A 196 -1.68 -10.22 3.53
C VAL A 196 -2.91 -9.49 4.05
N THR A 197 -2.91 -8.17 3.93
CA THR A 197 -3.98 -7.26 4.37
C THR A 197 -4.24 -6.17 3.35
N ALA A 198 -5.33 -5.43 3.51
CA ALA A 198 -5.59 -4.23 2.72
C ALA A 198 -5.87 -3.03 3.63
N ILE A 199 -5.58 -1.83 3.11
CA ILE A 199 -6.10 -0.56 3.62
C ILE A 199 -7.05 0.00 2.57
N ALA A 200 -8.21 0.48 2.99
CA ALA A 200 -9.17 1.18 2.15
C ALA A 200 -9.26 2.66 2.57
N PRO A 201 -8.45 3.53 1.96
CA PRO A 201 -8.47 4.96 2.25
C PRO A 201 -9.76 5.63 1.77
N GLY A 202 -10.21 6.63 2.52
CA GLY A 202 -11.14 7.65 2.09
C GLY A 202 -10.43 8.85 1.44
N ALA A 203 -10.88 10.07 1.77
CA ALA A 203 -10.30 11.29 1.23
C ALA A 203 -8.97 11.64 1.91
N PHE A 204 -7.90 11.58 1.13
CA PHE A 204 -6.56 12.08 1.46
C PHE A 204 -6.09 13.03 0.37
N ALA A 205 -5.38 14.09 0.75
CA ALA A 205 -4.80 15.02 -0.23
C ALA A 205 -3.73 14.31 -1.06
N SER A 206 -3.91 14.25 -2.39
CA SER A 206 -2.97 13.61 -3.31
C SER A 206 -3.16 14.10 -4.75
N GLU A 207 -2.20 13.81 -5.62
CA GLU A 207 -2.35 14.07 -7.06
C GLU A 207 -3.46 13.24 -7.72
N MET A 208 -3.81 12.09 -7.17
CA MET A 208 -4.94 11.28 -7.64
C MET A 208 -6.26 11.87 -7.16
N ASN A 209 -6.30 12.41 -5.95
CA ASN A 209 -7.46 13.08 -5.37
C ASN A 209 -7.20 14.58 -5.29
N LYS A 210 -7.22 15.26 -6.45
CA LYS A 210 -7.02 16.71 -6.55
C LYS A 210 -8.10 17.48 -5.80
N VAL A 211 -9.33 16.98 -5.80
CA VAL A 211 -10.45 17.65 -5.12
C VAL A 211 -10.19 17.69 -3.61
N ALA A 212 -9.71 16.60 -3.00
CA ALA A 212 -9.33 16.61 -1.59
C ALA A 212 -8.10 17.49 -1.33
N ARG A 213 -7.18 17.61 -2.30
CA ARG A 213 -6.01 18.47 -2.19
C ARG A 213 -6.38 19.95 -2.30
N ASP A 214 -7.20 20.31 -3.28
CA ASP A 214 -7.46 21.71 -3.67
C ASP A 214 -8.69 22.29 -2.96
N HIS A 215 -9.63 21.45 -2.52
CA HIS A 215 -10.92 21.82 -1.90
C HIS A 215 -11.21 20.99 -0.64
N GLY A 216 -10.19 20.73 0.18
CA GLY A 216 -10.29 19.87 1.37
C GLY A 216 -11.37 20.31 2.37
N GLU A 217 -11.60 21.62 2.55
CA GLU A 217 -12.65 22.14 3.44
C GLU A 217 -14.06 21.74 3.00
N ALA A 218 -14.35 21.85 1.70
CA ALA A 218 -15.66 21.48 1.16
C ALA A 218 -15.94 19.97 1.31
N ILE A 219 -14.89 19.13 1.10
CA ILE A 219 -15.00 17.69 1.30
C ILE A 219 -15.17 17.34 2.79
N SER A 220 -14.44 18.03 3.66
CA SER A 220 -14.46 17.80 5.12
C SER A 220 -15.87 17.88 5.71
N ALA A 221 -16.70 18.76 5.19
CA ALA A 221 -18.10 18.91 5.62
C ALA A 221 -18.96 17.65 5.38
N ALA A 222 -18.58 16.81 4.39
CA ALA A 222 -19.27 15.56 4.07
C ALA A 222 -18.69 14.34 4.81
N ILE A 223 -17.58 14.50 5.52
CA ILE A 223 -16.92 13.44 6.28
C ILE A 223 -17.36 13.50 7.73
N PRO A 224 -17.86 12.40 8.34
CA PRO A 224 -18.29 12.41 9.74
C PRO A 224 -17.24 12.93 10.73
N ALA A 225 -15.95 12.64 10.50
CA ALA A 225 -14.85 13.17 11.31
C ALA A 225 -14.56 14.67 11.10
N GLY A 226 -15.27 15.35 10.19
CA GLY A 226 -15.12 16.79 9.91
C GLY A 226 -13.82 17.19 9.24
N ARG A 227 -13.01 16.24 8.75
CA ARG A 227 -11.73 16.50 8.08
C ARG A 227 -11.35 15.40 7.09
N ILE A 228 -10.48 15.73 6.15
CA ILE A 228 -9.77 14.72 5.34
C ILE A 228 -8.69 14.02 6.19
N GLY A 229 -8.22 12.86 5.72
CA GLY A 229 -7.13 12.13 6.36
C GLY A 229 -5.78 12.86 6.26
N THR A 230 -4.96 12.73 7.31
CA THR A 230 -3.62 13.28 7.41
C THR A 230 -2.55 12.22 7.14
N PRO A 231 -1.27 12.60 6.94
CA PRO A 231 -0.18 11.63 6.82
C PRO A 231 -0.11 10.65 8.01
N GLU A 232 -0.35 11.13 9.23
CA GLU A 232 -0.32 10.33 10.45
C GLU A 232 -1.43 9.27 10.48
N ASP A 233 -2.64 9.59 9.98
CA ASP A 233 -3.74 8.63 9.90
C ASP A 233 -3.37 7.44 8.99
N MET A 234 -2.74 7.73 7.85
CA MET A 234 -2.32 6.71 6.90
C MET A 234 -1.11 5.92 7.42
N ALA A 235 -0.09 6.61 7.91
CA ALA A 235 1.11 6.00 8.48
C ALA A 235 0.74 5.09 9.65
N GLY A 236 -0.11 5.54 10.57
CA GLY A 236 -0.57 4.76 11.72
C GLY A 236 -1.22 3.43 11.32
N ALA A 237 -2.13 3.46 10.35
CA ALA A 237 -2.75 2.24 9.83
C ALA A 237 -1.74 1.31 9.16
N ALA A 238 -0.82 1.86 8.37
CA ALA A 238 0.21 1.07 7.69
C ALA A 238 1.22 0.46 8.67
N ILE A 239 1.66 1.21 9.69
CA ILE A 239 2.56 0.73 10.75
C ILE A 239 1.89 -0.38 11.56
N TYR A 240 0.61 -0.22 11.93
CA TYR A 240 -0.15 -1.26 12.61
C TYR A 240 -0.09 -2.57 11.83
N LEU A 241 -0.42 -2.56 10.54
CA LEU A 241 -0.45 -3.78 9.72
C LEU A 241 0.96 -4.34 9.42
N ALA A 242 1.97 -3.47 9.30
CA ALA A 242 3.36 -3.85 9.02
C ALA A 242 4.12 -4.39 10.22
N SER A 243 3.68 -4.04 11.43
CA SER A 243 4.32 -4.41 12.71
C SER A 243 3.78 -5.72 13.28
N ARG A 244 4.33 -6.10 14.45
CA ARG A 244 3.83 -7.24 15.24
C ARG A 244 2.39 -7.03 15.74
N ALA A 245 1.97 -5.80 15.94
CA ALA A 245 0.60 -5.47 16.33
C ALA A 245 -0.44 -6.02 15.34
N GLY A 246 -0.09 -6.09 14.05
CA GLY A 246 -0.91 -6.62 12.98
C GLY A 246 -0.72 -8.12 12.66
N ASP A 247 0.01 -8.89 13.46
CA ASP A 247 0.30 -10.30 13.13
C ASP A 247 -0.96 -11.19 13.09
N TYR A 248 -1.97 -10.87 13.89
CA TYR A 248 -3.22 -11.63 13.90
C TYR A 248 -4.28 -11.06 12.95
N VAL A 249 -3.94 -10.00 12.20
CA VAL A 249 -4.80 -9.39 11.19
C VAL A 249 -4.45 -9.97 9.83
N VAL A 250 -5.22 -10.97 9.39
CA VAL A 250 -4.95 -11.72 8.16
C VAL A 250 -6.17 -11.68 7.26
N GLY A 251 -6.01 -11.25 6.02
CA GLY A 251 -7.07 -11.14 5.02
C GLY A 251 -8.07 -10.00 5.26
N SER A 252 -7.87 -9.20 6.29
CA SER A 252 -8.73 -8.09 6.64
C SER A 252 -8.44 -6.84 5.80
N THR A 253 -9.46 -5.98 5.68
CA THR A 253 -9.35 -4.64 5.12
C THR A 253 -9.59 -3.62 6.22
N VAL A 254 -8.63 -2.76 6.49
CA VAL A 254 -8.76 -1.63 7.42
C VAL A 254 -9.23 -0.41 6.66
N ILE A 255 -10.39 0.12 7.02
CA ILE A 255 -10.96 1.33 6.43
C ILE A 255 -10.44 2.53 7.21
N VAL A 256 -9.90 3.52 6.48
CA VAL A 256 -9.32 4.76 7.03
C VAL A 256 -9.96 5.93 6.28
N ASP A 257 -11.14 6.36 6.71
CA ASP A 257 -12.00 7.26 5.92
C ASP A 257 -12.76 8.32 6.74
N GLY A 258 -12.48 8.42 8.02
CA GLY A 258 -13.19 9.37 8.89
C GLY A 258 -14.68 9.04 9.09
N GLY A 259 -15.11 7.80 8.85
CA GLY A 259 -16.47 7.32 9.04
C GLY A 259 -17.36 7.35 7.79
N VAL A 260 -16.81 7.72 6.64
CA VAL A 260 -17.59 7.85 5.37
C VAL A 260 -18.32 6.56 5.00
N THR A 261 -17.71 5.40 5.21
CA THR A 261 -18.30 4.12 4.82
C THR A 261 -19.37 3.62 5.79
N TYR A 262 -19.15 3.75 7.10
CA TYR A 262 -19.97 3.04 8.09
C TYR A 262 -20.63 3.93 9.16
N ALA A 263 -20.31 5.21 9.25
CA ALA A 263 -20.84 6.12 10.26
C ALA A 263 -21.77 7.19 9.70
N ARG A 264 -22.47 6.88 8.61
CA ARG A 264 -23.48 7.73 7.98
C ARG A 264 -24.88 7.24 8.31
#